data_65911783f6457c713bc81e2b6d4e563e
#
_entry.id   65911783f6457c713bc81e2b6d4e563e
#
_cell.length_a   1.000
_cell.length_b   1.000
_cell.length_c   1.000
_cell.angle_alpha   90.00
_cell.angle_beta   90.00
_cell.angle_gamma   90.00
#
_symmetry.space_group_name_H-M   'P 1'
#
loop_
_entity.id
_entity.type
_entity.pdbx_description
1 polymer ?
#
loop_
_entity_poly.entity_id
_entity_poly.type
_entity_poly.pdbx_seq_one_letter_code
_entity_poly.pdbx_strand_id
1 'polypeptide(L)'
;IFGHKYPKYFRKEHIKYHVDDPEELAMINYTSGTTGFSKGVMLPYRALWGNLDYLMDTVKPKIGKNCNILSTLPMAHMYGLMTEFIFNIVLGNHIFFLTRQPSPTLISEALNETKPDIIFAVPLVIDKIVRKHVFPRVQTNWVRLLTSMPVLSKRIKEKIREFVLGEFGEHPYEVVVGGAPLNKEIENFFVSIGFPIAM
;
A
#
# COMPACT_ATOMS: atom_id res chain seq x y z
N ILE A 1 10.42 13.10 -34.50
CA ILE A 1 10.69 11.65 -34.43
C ILE A 1 9.37 10.87 -34.54
N PHE A 2 8.34 11.17 -33.72
CA PHE A 2 7.04 10.47 -33.75
C PHE A 2 6.37 10.56 -35.12
N GLY A 3 6.26 11.74 -35.72
CA GLY A 3 5.61 11.97 -37.00
C GLY A 3 6.29 11.31 -38.22
N HIS A 4 7.57 10.89 -38.09
CA HIS A 4 8.24 10.08 -39.11
C HIS A 4 8.00 8.58 -38.97
N LYS A 5 7.64 8.11 -37.78
CA LYS A 5 7.47 6.69 -37.49
C LYS A 5 6.01 6.24 -37.60
N TYR A 6 5.07 7.15 -37.37
CA TYR A 6 3.64 6.85 -37.32
C TYR A 6 2.84 7.75 -38.27
N PRO A 7 1.70 7.27 -38.81
CA PRO A 7 0.87 8.04 -39.73
C PRO A 7 0.22 9.25 -39.01
N LYS A 8 -0.23 10.23 -39.83
CA LYS A 8 -0.89 11.46 -39.33
C LYS A 8 -2.09 11.16 -38.43
N TYR A 9 -2.83 10.10 -38.74
CA TYR A 9 -3.93 9.60 -37.93
C TYR A 9 -3.48 8.32 -37.21
N PHE A 10 -2.95 8.49 -36.00
CA PHE A 10 -2.49 7.38 -35.18
C PHE A 10 -3.68 6.62 -34.58
N ARG A 11 -3.70 5.29 -34.73
CA ARG A 11 -4.74 4.39 -34.21
C ARG A 11 -4.12 3.24 -33.44
N LYS A 12 -4.93 2.53 -32.66
CA LYS A 12 -4.50 1.39 -31.86
C LYS A 12 -3.79 0.31 -32.71
N GLU A 13 -4.23 0.09 -33.93
CA GLU A 13 -3.66 -0.90 -34.85
C GLU A 13 -2.22 -0.55 -35.31
N HIS A 14 -1.81 0.69 -35.12
CA HIS A 14 -0.43 1.12 -35.42
C HIS A 14 0.55 0.81 -34.28
N ILE A 15 0.04 0.39 -33.12
CA ILE A 15 0.87 -0.02 -31.98
C ILE A 15 1.20 -1.51 -32.17
N LYS A 16 2.47 -1.80 -32.37
CA LYS A 16 2.98 -3.17 -32.30
C LYS A 16 3.41 -3.42 -30.87
N TYR A 17 2.64 -4.20 -30.15
CA TYR A 17 3.03 -4.66 -28.83
C TYR A 17 4.09 -5.75 -28.99
N HIS A 18 5.16 -5.63 -28.23
CA HIS A 18 6.10 -6.73 -28.07
C HIS A 18 5.38 -7.86 -27.32
N VAL A 19 5.58 -9.08 -27.79
CA VAL A 19 5.11 -10.28 -27.05
C VAL A 19 6.31 -10.74 -26.25
N ASP A 20 6.27 -10.47 -24.95
CA ASP A 20 7.36 -10.81 -24.05
C ASP A 20 7.45 -12.34 -23.87
N ASP A 21 8.67 -12.89 -23.96
CA ASP A 21 8.93 -14.26 -23.54
C ASP A 21 8.89 -14.29 -21.99
N PRO A 22 8.10 -15.19 -21.39
CA PRO A 22 8.04 -15.35 -19.94
C PRO A 22 9.40 -15.51 -19.25
N GLU A 23 10.36 -16.12 -19.93
CA GLU A 23 11.71 -16.37 -19.42
C GLU A 23 12.70 -15.23 -19.71
N GLU A 24 12.32 -14.25 -20.53
CA GLU A 24 13.17 -13.09 -20.81
C GLU A 24 13.35 -12.27 -19.54
N LEU A 25 14.56 -11.67 -19.40
CA LEU A 25 14.89 -10.80 -18.28
C LEU A 25 14.09 -9.50 -18.35
N ALA A 26 13.18 -9.31 -17.39
CA ALA A 26 12.39 -8.09 -17.28
C ALA A 26 13.15 -6.98 -16.56
N MET A 27 13.85 -7.32 -15.47
CA MET A 27 14.59 -6.35 -14.66
C MET A 27 15.64 -6.99 -13.76
N ILE A 28 16.57 -6.17 -13.28
CA ILE A 28 17.52 -6.54 -12.21
C ILE A 28 17.21 -5.68 -10.99
N ASN A 29 16.83 -6.31 -9.89
CA ASN A 29 16.60 -5.64 -8.62
C ASN A 29 17.74 -5.90 -7.64
N TYR A 30 18.29 -4.83 -7.07
CA TYR A 30 19.42 -4.93 -6.14
C TYR A 30 18.94 -5.07 -4.70
N THR A 31 19.49 -6.06 -3.99
CA THR A 31 19.25 -6.26 -2.56
C THR A 31 20.55 -6.03 -1.78
N SER A 32 20.44 -5.46 -0.57
CA SER A 32 21.56 -5.40 0.36
C SER A 32 21.88 -6.82 0.83
N GLY A 33 22.91 -7.44 0.26
CA GLY A 33 23.33 -8.79 0.67
C GLY A 33 23.77 -8.85 2.13
N THR A 34 23.49 -9.94 2.82
CA THR A 34 23.95 -10.22 4.19
C THR A 34 25.48 -10.24 4.31
N THR A 35 26.18 -10.36 3.20
CA THR A 35 27.67 -10.38 3.10
C THR A 35 28.29 -9.00 2.85
N GLY A 36 27.50 -7.91 2.88
CA GLY A 36 27.97 -6.54 2.65
C GLY A 36 28.05 -6.13 1.18
N PHE A 37 27.91 -7.03 0.23
CA PHE A 37 27.86 -6.74 -1.21
C PHE A 37 26.41 -6.77 -1.71
N SER A 38 26.02 -5.74 -2.48
CA SER A 38 24.73 -5.73 -3.16
C SER A 38 24.65 -6.85 -4.20
N LYS A 39 23.55 -7.59 -4.18
CA LYS A 39 23.29 -8.66 -5.15
C LYS A 39 22.22 -8.22 -6.13
N GLY A 40 22.50 -8.31 -7.42
CA GLY A 40 21.52 -8.10 -8.49
C GLY A 40 20.70 -9.37 -8.70
N VAL A 41 19.42 -9.32 -8.32
CA VAL A 41 18.47 -10.41 -8.56
C VAL A 41 17.86 -10.23 -9.94
N MET A 42 18.11 -11.20 -10.83
CA MET A 42 17.55 -11.22 -12.18
C MET A 42 16.11 -11.72 -12.14
N LEU A 43 15.18 -10.90 -12.59
CA LEU A 43 13.75 -11.21 -12.55
C LEU A 43 13.21 -11.32 -13.98
N PRO A 44 12.75 -12.52 -14.41
CA PRO A 44 12.07 -12.70 -15.68
C PRO A 44 10.64 -12.13 -15.63
N TYR A 45 10.03 -11.92 -16.81
CA TYR A 45 8.65 -11.43 -16.90
C TYR A 45 7.66 -12.29 -16.14
N ARG A 46 7.80 -13.61 -16.17
CA ARG A 46 6.90 -14.52 -15.42
C ARG A 46 6.88 -14.25 -13.92
N ALA A 47 7.97 -13.73 -13.34
CA ALA A 47 8.02 -13.41 -11.91
C ALA A 47 7.17 -12.16 -11.60
N LEU A 48 7.14 -11.18 -12.50
CA LEU A 48 6.27 -10.00 -12.39
C LEU A 48 4.81 -10.37 -12.59
N TRP A 49 4.52 -11.18 -13.62
CA TRP A 49 3.16 -11.63 -13.90
C TRP A 49 2.57 -12.46 -12.78
N GLY A 50 3.33 -13.41 -12.20
CA GLY A 50 2.84 -14.20 -11.07
C GLY A 50 2.48 -13.36 -9.84
N ASN A 51 3.25 -12.29 -9.56
CA ASN A 51 2.88 -11.34 -8.51
C ASN A 51 1.63 -10.53 -8.88
N LEU A 52 1.51 -10.12 -10.15
CA LEU A 52 0.35 -9.38 -10.62
C LEU A 52 -0.91 -10.25 -10.55
N ASP A 53 -0.85 -11.50 -10.99
CA ASP A 53 -1.97 -12.46 -10.91
C ASP A 53 -2.43 -12.64 -9.45
N TYR A 54 -1.47 -12.81 -8.53
CA TYR A 54 -1.80 -12.89 -7.10
C TYR A 54 -2.54 -11.65 -6.59
N LEU A 55 -2.09 -10.44 -6.96
CA LEU A 55 -2.76 -9.20 -6.59
C LEU A 55 -4.13 -9.05 -7.26
N MET A 56 -4.27 -9.50 -8.50
CA MET A 56 -5.53 -9.52 -9.22
C MET A 56 -6.56 -10.46 -8.56
N ASP A 57 -6.11 -11.58 -8.02
CA ASP A 57 -6.98 -12.57 -7.38
C ASP A 57 -7.32 -12.19 -5.93
N THR A 58 -6.38 -11.58 -5.20
CA THR A 58 -6.52 -11.36 -3.75
C THR A 58 -6.94 -9.93 -3.38
N VAL A 59 -6.44 -8.93 -4.08
CA VAL A 59 -6.65 -7.51 -3.76
C VAL A 59 -7.76 -6.89 -4.61
N LYS A 60 -7.72 -7.08 -5.93
CA LYS A 60 -8.70 -6.50 -6.84
C LYS A 60 -10.17 -6.78 -6.47
N PRO A 61 -10.58 -7.98 -6.02
CA PRO A 61 -11.97 -8.23 -5.64
C PRO A 61 -12.46 -7.38 -4.45
N LYS A 62 -11.53 -6.87 -3.63
CA LYS A 62 -11.82 -6.08 -2.43
C LYS A 62 -11.91 -4.59 -2.70
N ILE A 63 -11.36 -4.11 -3.81
CA ILE A 63 -11.30 -2.69 -4.16
C ILE A 63 -12.24 -2.37 -5.33
N GLY A 64 -12.71 -1.13 -5.37
CA GLY A 64 -13.57 -0.62 -6.45
C GLY A 64 -12.81 -0.37 -7.75
N LYS A 65 -13.45 0.36 -8.66
CA LYS A 65 -12.82 0.89 -9.88
C LYS A 65 -12.34 2.32 -9.61
N ASN A 66 -11.26 2.72 -10.30
CA ASN A 66 -10.68 4.07 -10.21
C ASN A 66 -10.27 4.44 -8.77
N CYS A 67 -9.63 3.49 -8.08
CA CYS A 67 -9.16 3.69 -6.71
C CYS A 67 -8.05 4.73 -6.64
N ASN A 68 -8.00 5.44 -5.53
CA ASN A 68 -6.91 6.32 -5.17
C ASN A 68 -5.84 5.53 -4.40
N ILE A 69 -4.60 5.67 -4.81
CA ILE A 69 -3.45 5.02 -4.20
C ILE A 69 -2.43 6.09 -3.85
N LEU A 70 -1.95 6.11 -2.62
CA LEU A 70 -0.82 6.94 -2.22
C LEU A 70 0.46 6.11 -2.25
N SER A 71 1.38 6.46 -3.13
CA SER A 71 2.68 5.79 -3.22
C SER A 71 3.64 6.38 -2.19
N THR A 72 3.98 5.58 -1.20
CA THR A 72 4.88 5.94 -0.08
C THR A 72 6.14 5.08 -0.03
N LEU A 73 6.11 3.92 -0.68
CA LEU A 73 7.20 2.95 -0.69
C LEU A 73 8.21 3.28 -1.79
N PRO A 74 9.50 3.00 -1.56
CA PRO A 74 10.51 3.20 -2.60
C PRO A 74 10.26 2.28 -3.80
N MET A 75 10.20 2.86 -5.01
CA MET A 75 10.08 2.10 -6.27
C MET A 75 11.27 1.19 -6.57
N ALA A 76 12.41 1.44 -5.92
CA ALA A 76 13.58 0.55 -6.00
C ALA A 76 13.37 -0.80 -5.30
N HIS A 77 12.37 -0.93 -4.45
CA HIS A 77 11.99 -2.18 -3.80
C HIS A 77 10.80 -2.82 -4.48
N MET A 78 10.88 -4.14 -4.70
CA MET A 78 9.84 -4.90 -5.40
C MET A 78 8.45 -4.74 -4.78
N TYR A 79 8.35 -4.63 -3.44
CA TYR A 79 7.08 -4.43 -2.77
C TYR A 79 6.41 -3.14 -3.26
N GLY A 80 7.09 -1.99 -3.21
CA GLY A 80 6.54 -0.73 -3.71
C GLY A 80 6.29 -0.75 -5.22
N LEU A 81 7.24 -1.26 -6.02
CA LEU A 81 7.11 -1.34 -7.46
C LEU A 81 5.88 -2.15 -7.89
N MET A 82 5.67 -3.32 -7.29
CA MET A 82 4.56 -4.20 -7.66
C MET A 82 3.22 -3.69 -7.14
N THR A 83 3.14 -3.34 -5.84
CA THR A 83 1.86 -3.07 -5.18
C THR A 83 1.36 -1.64 -5.36
N GLU A 84 2.26 -0.64 -5.39
CA GLU A 84 1.86 0.77 -5.51
C GLU A 84 1.92 1.28 -6.97
N PHE A 85 2.69 0.65 -7.85
CA PHE A 85 2.89 1.13 -9.22
C PHE A 85 2.33 0.18 -10.27
N ILE A 86 2.95 -0.98 -10.54
CA ILE A 86 2.59 -1.85 -11.67
C ILE A 86 1.12 -2.32 -11.57
N PHE A 87 0.71 -2.84 -10.43
CA PHE A 87 -0.66 -3.30 -10.20
C PHE A 87 -1.69 -2.19 -10.45
N ASN A 88 -1.41 -0.99 -9.98
CA ASN A 88 -2.35 0.13 -10.11
C ASN A 88 -2.40 0.71 -11.54
N ILE A 89 -1.30 0.69 -12.29
CA ILE A 89 -1.32 1.02 -13.72
C ILE A 89 -2.19 0.04 -14.49
N VAL A 90 -2.05 -1.26 -14.23
CA VAL A 90 -2.86 -2.30 -14.90
C VAL A 90 -4.35 -2.14 -14.59
N LEU A 91 -4.70 -1.72 -13.38
CA LEU A 91 -6.08 -1.48 -12.98
C LEU A 91 -6.64 -0.13 -13.45
N GLY A 92 -5.80 0.79 -13.90
CA GLY A 92 -6.19 2.16 -14.24
C GLY A 92 -6.55 3.01 -13.01
N ASN A 93 -5.93 2.73 -11.87
CA ASN A 93 -6.11 3.49 -10.63
C ASN A 93 -5.37 4.83 -10.67
N HIS A 94 -5.78 5.76 -9.82
CA HIS A 94 -5.09 7.04 -9.61
C HIS A 94 -3.95 6.85 -8.61
N ILE A 95 -2.72 7.13 -9.03
CA ILE A 95 -1.53 7.02 -8.19
C ILE A 95 -1.04 8.43 -7.82
N PHE A 96 -1.02 8.73 -6.53
CA PHE A 96 -0.46 9.97 -5.99
C PHE A 96 0.95 9.71 -5.48
N PHE A 97 1.92 10.49 -5.94
CA PHE A 97 3.32 10.38 -5.53
C PHE A 97 3.68 11.50 -4.56
N LEU A 98 4.40 11.15 -3.51
CA LEU A 98 4.98 12.15 -2.63
C LEU A 98 6.12 12.89 -3.35
N THR A 99 6.08 14.22 -3.28
CA THR A 99 7.12 15.09 -3.88
C THR A 99 8.35 15.27 -2.98
N ARG A 100 8.29 14.78 -1.75
CA ARG A 100 9.35 14.87 -0.72
C ARG A 100 9.59 13.50 -0.11
N GLN A 101 10.72 13.36 0.60
CA GLN A 101 10.99 12.13 1.33
C GLN A 101 9.90 11.83 2.35
N PRO A 102 9.39 10.59 2.41
CA PRO A 102 8.34 10.20 3.32
C PRO A 102 8.74 10.43 4.78
N SER A 103 7.95 11.23 5.48
CA SER A 103 7.99 11.37 6.93
C SER A 103 6.62 11.02 7.50
N PRO A 104 6.50 10.60 8.77
CA PRO A 104 5.19 10.27 9.35
C PRO A 104 4.16 11.39 9.23
N THR A 105 4.58 12.64 9.42
CA THR A 105 3.71 13.81 9.29
C THR A 105 3.27 14.02 7.84
N LEU A 106 4.21 13.98 6.88
CA LEU A 106 3.90 14.14 5.47
C LEU A 106 2.99 13.02 4.96
N ILE A 107 3.22 11.78 5.40
CA ILE A 107 2.36 10.64 5.04
C ILE A 107 0.95 10.85 5.59
N SER A 108 0.79 11.26 6.86
CA SER A 108 -0.52 11.52 7.46
C SER A 108 -1.26 12.65 6.75
N GLU A 109 -0.59 13.75 6.40
CA GLU A 109 -1.15 14.84 5.60
C GLU A 109 -1.60 14.35 4.21
N ALA A 110 -0.73 13.60 3.52
CA ALA A 110 -1.04 13.08 2.20
C ALA A 110 -2.17 12.03 2.21
N LEU A 111 -2.25 11.18 3.23
CA LEU A 111 -3.37 10.24 3.41
C LEU A 111 -4.70 10.97 3.56
N ASN A 112 -4.73 12.07 4.32
CA ASN A 112 -5.94 12.88 4.51
C ASN A 112 -6.32 13.65 3.25
N GLU A 113 -5.35 14.08 2.44
CA GLU A 113 -5.61 14.80 1.19
C GLU A 113 -6.07 13.87 0.07
N THR A 114 -5.39 12.72 -0.10
CA THR A 114 -5.65 11.80 -1.21
C THR A 114 -6.75 10.78 -0.95
N LYS A 115 -7.03 10.52 0.34
CA LYS A 115 -8.04 9.54 0.80
C LYS A 115 -7.94 8.23 0.04
N PRO A 116 -6.82 7.50 0.17
CA PRO A 116 -6.58 6.31 -0.62
C PRO A 116 -7.55 5.18 -0.24
N ASP A 117 -8.00 4.45 -1.25
CA ASP A 117 -8.91 3.30 -1.08
C ASP A 117 -8.18 2.07 -0.54
N ILE A 118 -6.88 1.93 -0.84
CA ILE A 118 -6.01 0.89 -0.28
C ILE A 118 -4.65 1.51 0.05
N ILE A 119 -4.07 1.06 1.16
CA ILE A 119 -2.77 1.55 1.63
C ILE A 119 -1.81 0.37 1.71
N PHE A 120 -0.68 0.47 1.02
CA PHE A 120 0.44 -0.45 1.18
C PHE A 120 1.48 0.21 2.08
N ALA A 121 1.90 -0.45 3.13
CA ALA A 121 2.80 0.14 4.10
C ALA A 121 3.82 -0.88 4.63
N VAL A 122 4.91 -0.36 5.18
CA VAL A 122 5.84 -1.13 5.99
C VAL A 122 5.52 -0.94 7.48
N PRO A 123 5.80 -1.92 8.34
CA PRO A 123 5.50 -1.87 9.78
C PRO A 123 5.97 -0.60 10.47
N LEU A 124 7.15 -0.10 10.10
CA LEU A 124 7.73 1.10 10.69
C LEU A 124 6.85 2.35 10.51
N VAL A 125 6.20 2.49 9.34
CA VAL A 125 5.30 3.62 9.06
C VAL A 125 4.05 3.51 9.92
N ILE A 126 3.44 2.33 9.97
CA ILE A 126 2.27 2.05 10.81
C ILE A 126 2.58 2.30 12.29
N ASP A 127 3.70 1.77 12.78
CA ASP A 127 4.13 1.94 14.18
C ASP A 127 4.25 3.42 14.55
N LYS A 128 4.89 4.21 13.69
CA LYS A 128 5.05 5.65 13.93
C LYS A 128 3.72 6.42 13.92
N ILE A 129 2.81 6.13 12.99
CA ILE A 129 1.48 6.77 12.95
C ILE A 129 0.71 6.41 14.22
N VAL A 130 0.63 5.12 14.56
CA VAL A 130 -0.14 4.65 15.71
C VAL A 130 0.41 5.21 17.01
N ARG A 131 1.72 5.14 17.25
CA ARG A 131 2.33 5.64 18.48
C ARG A 131 2.26 7.15 18.62
N LYS A 132 2.36 7.89 17.53
CA LYS A 132 2.35 9.37 17.56
C LYS A 132 0.94 9.94 17.61
N HIS A 133 0.00 9.38 16.86
CA HIS A 133 -1.31 9.98 16.63
C HIS A 133 -2.47 9.24 17.31
N VAL A 134 -2.37 7.90 17.43
CA VAL A 134 -3.47 7.07 17.91
C VAL A 134 -3.36 6.78 19.41
N PHE A 135 -2.27 6.14 19.86
CA PHE A 135 -2.13 5.69 21.24
C PHE A 135 -2.27 6.80 22.29
N PRO A 136 -1.72 8.02 22.12
CA PRO A 136 -1.90 9.08 23.09
C PRO A 136 -3.36 9.47 23.34
N ARG A 137 -4.23 9.22 22.35
CA ARG A 137 -5.66 9.57 22.44
C ARG A 137 -6.54 8.40 22.91
N VAL A 138 -6.13 7.16 22.61
CA VAL A 138 -6.97 5.97 22.90
C VAL A 138 -6.49 5.16 24.10
N GLN A 139 -5.23 5.26 24.53
CA GLN A 139 -4.69 4.54 25.69
C GLN A 139 -4.83 5.33 26.99
N THR A 140 -5.89 6.11 27.11
CA THR A 140 -6.19 6.84 28.36
C THR A 140 -6.90 5.92 29.38
N ASN A 141 -6.76 6.22 30.68
CA ASN A 141 -7.41 5.43 31.75
C ASN A 141 -8.93 5.37 31.57
N TRP A 142 -9.54 6.44 31.09
CA TRP A 142 -10.98 6.50 30.81
C TRP A 142 -11.40 5.56 29.69
N VAL A 143 -10.64 5.50 28.59
CA VAL A 143 -10.94 4.59 27.47
C VAL A 143 -10.80 3.15 27.92
N ARG A 144 -9.77 2.81 28.70
CA ARG A 144 -9.59 1.48 29.30
C ARG A 144 -10.77 1.08 30.20
N LEU A 145 -11.22 1.99 31.06
CA LEU A 145 -12.38 1.75 31.92
C LEU A 145 -13.66 1.51 31.11
N LEU A 146 -13.92 2.36 30.12
CA LEU A 146 -15.11 2.26 29.30
C LEU A 146 -15.11 1.00 28.40
N THR A 147 -13.95 0.58 27.89
CA THR A 147 -13.84 -0.66 27.09
C THR A 147 -13.96 -1.93 27.91
N SER A 148 -13.81 -1.87 29.25
CA SER A 148 -14.05 -3.00 30.15
C SER A 148 -15.53 -3.26 30.41
N MET A 149 -16.44 -2.33 30.10
CA MET A 149 -17.87 -2.46 30.27
C MET A 149 -18.53 -3.18 29.08
N PRO A 150 -19.16 -4.37 29.22
CA PRO A 150 -19.62 -5.18 28.09
C PRO A 150 -20.60 -4.46 27.15
N VAL A 151 -21.51 -3.66 27.69
CA VAL A 151 -22.57 -2.97 26.94
C VAL A 151 -22.03 -1.77 26.15
N LEU A 152 -21.04 -1.06 26.70
CA LEU A 152 -20.42 0.13 26.08
C LEU A 152 -19.24 -0.20 25.18
N SER A 153 -18.61 -1.36 25.36
CA SER A 153 -17.37 -1.74 24.68
C SER A 153 -17.51 -1.73 23.15
N LYS A 154 -18.63 -2.20 22.59
CA LYS A 154 -18.85 -2.25 21.13
C LYS A 154 -18.90 -0.85 20.52
N ARG A 155 -19.73 0.04 21.07
CA ARG A 155 -19.86 1.42 20.59
C ARG A 155 -18.55 2.23 20.70
N ILE A 156 -17.80 1.98 21.78
CA ILE A 156 -16.52 2.66 21.99
C ILE A 156 -15.48 2.16 21.01
N LYS A 157 -15.41 0.85 20.78
CA LYS A 157 -14.52 0.26 19.77
C LYS A 157 -14.84 0.76 18.35
N GLU A 158 -16.12 0.91 18.01
CA GLU A 158 -16.55 1.52 16.74
C GLU A 158 -16.06 2.97 16.62
N LYS A 159 -16.23 3.80 17.64
CA LYS A 159 -15.71 5.17 17.64
C LYS A 159 -14.18 5.25 17.58
N ILE A 160 -13.50 4.34 18.28
CA ILE A 160 -12.01 4.23 18.17
C ILE A 160 -11.63 3.84 16.75
N ARG A 161 -12.31 2.88 16.15
CA ARG A 161 -12.06 2.47 14.77
C ARG A 161 -12.26 3.63 13.80
N GLU A 162 -13.35 4.36 13.89
CA GLU A 162 -13.63 5.55 13.07
C GLU A 162 -12.53 6.60 13.23
N PHE A 163 -12.12 6.88 14.45
CA PHE A 163 -11.01 7.79 14.72
C PHE A 163 -9.70 7.30 14.08
N VAL A 164 -9.38 6.00 14.23
CA VAL A 164 -8.17 5.42 13.64
C VAL A 164 -8.24 5.44 12.11
N LEU A 165 -9.39 5.13 11.51
CA LEU A 165 -9.60 5.24 10.07
C LEU A 165 -9.34 6.67 9.57
N GLY A 166 -9.73 7.69 10.34
CA GLY A 166 -9.43 9.09 10.04
C GLY A 166 -7.93 9.39 9.93
N GLU A 167 -7.07 8.74 10.71
CA GLU A 167 -5.61 8.89 10.61
C GLU A 167 -5.01 8.19 9.37
N PHE A 168 -5.79 7.33 8.71
CA PHE A 168 -5.43 6.59 7.49
C PHE A 168 -6.23 7.03 6.25
N GLY A 169 -6.76 8.26 6.22
CA GLY A 169 -7.47 8.80 5.05
C GLY A 169 -8.97 8.52 5.01
N GLU A 170 -9.59 8.35 6.18
CA GLU A 170 -11.04 8.17 6.44
C GLU A 170 -11.56 6.74 6.20
N HIS A 171 -11.48 6.20 4.98
CA HIS A 171 -12.18 4.94 4.65
C HIS A 171 -11.38 4.01 3.72
N PRO A 172 -10.13 3.65 4.04
CA PRO A 172 -9.46 2.63 3.23
C PRO A 172 -10.20 1.29 3.35
N TYR A 173 -10.36 0.60 2.22
CA TYR A 173 -10.88 -0.77 2.22
C TYR A 173 -9.99 -1.71 3.01
N GLU A 174 -8.67 -1.54 2.83
CA GLU A 174 -7.69 -2.38 3.52
C GLU A 174 -6.35 -1.64 3.63
N VAL A 175 -5.65 -1.88 4.74
CA VAL A 175 -4.25 -1.48 4.94
C VAL A 175 -3.41 -2.75 4.90
N VAL A 176 -2.62 -2.91 3.85
CA VAL A 176 -1.76 -4.07 3.62
C VAL A 176 -0.36 -3.78 4.15
N VAL A 177 0.08 -4.54 5.12
CA VAL A 177 1.40 -4.36 5.74
C VAL A 177 2.33 -5.49 5.32
N GLY A 178 3.42 -5.11 4.66
CA GLY A 178 4.38 -6.07 4.14
C GLY A 178 5.83 -5.72 4.46
N GLY A 179 6.74 -6.62 4.06
CA GLY A 179 8.19 -6.44 4.21
C GLY A 179 8.78 -6.87 5.55
N ALA A 180 8.02 -6.87 6.65
CA ALA A 180 8.41 -7.35 7.97
C ALA A 180 7.17 -7.59 8.85
N PRO A 181 7.29 -8.32 9.98
CA PRO A 181 6.20 -8.48 10.93
C PRO A 181 5.81 -7.15 11.58
N LEU A 182 4.51 -6.92 11.74
CA LEU A 182 3.99 -5.79 12.52
C LEU A 182 4.24 -6.02 14.02
N ASN A 183 4.41 -4.91 14.76
CA ASN A 183 4.49 -4.98 16.22
C ASN A 183 3.23 -5.62 16.80
N LYS A 184 3.38 -6.63 17.68
CA LYS A 184 2.28 -7.43 18.19
C LYS A 184 1.27 -6.62 19.02
N GLU A 185 1.72 -5.58 19.71
CA GLU A 185 0.83 -4.66 20.44
C GLU A 185 -0.14 -3.95 19.47
N ILE A 186 0.40 -3.43 18.35
CA ILE A 186 -0.38 -2.71 17.33
C ILE A 186 -1.30 -3.67 16.57
N GLU A 187 -0.79 -4.85 16.22
CA GLU A 187 -1.60 -5.90 15.59
C GLU A 187 -2.80 -6.25 16.46
N ASN A 188 -2.59 -6.58 17.73
CA ASN A 188 -3.64 -6.90 18.67
C ASN A 188 -4.63 -5.73 18.86
N PHE A 189 -4.12 -4.50 18.89
CA PHE A 189 -4.97 -3.31 18.95
C PHE A 189 -5.87 -3.20 17.73
N PHE A 190 -5.33 -3.31 16.52
CA PHE A 190 -6.12 -3.23 15.28
C PHE A 190 -7.17 -4.34 15.19
N VAL A 191 -6.80 -5.57 15.51
CA VAL A 191 -7.74 -6.70 15.58
C VAL A 191 -8.86 -6.42 16.60
N SER A 192 -8.53 -5.87 17.76
CA SER A 192 -9.48 -5.60 18.84
C SER A 192 -10.58 -4.60 18.48
N ILE A 193 -10.28 -3.66 17.57
CA ILE A 193 -11.22 -2.64 17.10
C ILE A 193 -11.81 -2.97 15.72
N GLY A 194 -11.43 -4.08 15.10
CA GLY A 194 -11.86 -4.47 13.75
C GLY A 194 -11.36 -3.52 12.66
N PHE A 195 -10.12 -3.03 12.79
CA PHE A 195 -9.48 -2.21 11.75
C PHE A 195 -9.17 -3.07 10.51
N PRO A 196 -9.38 -2.56 9.26
CA PRO A 196 -9.18 -3.32 8.04
C PRO A 196 -7.69 -3.45 7.71
N ILE A 197 -7.03 -4.44 8.31
CA ILE A 197 -5.60 -4.71 8.11
C ILE A 197 -5.37 -6.12 7.60
N ALA A 198 -4.47 -6.24 6.61
CA ALA A 198 -3.90 -7.50 6.11
C ALA A 198 -2.38 -7.51 6.30
N MET A 199 -1.83 -8.69 6.61
CA MET A 199 -0.39 -8.89 6.86
C MET A 199 0.11 -10.13 6.11
#